data_ce9ba8e5b640c1897fe6a7e8ce28fe42
#
_entry.id   ce9ba8e5b640c1897fe6a7e8ce28fe42
#
_cell.length_a   1.000
_cell.length_b   1.000
_cell.length_c   1.000
_cell.angle_alpha   90.00
_cell.angle_beta   90.00
_cell.angle_gamma   90.00
#
_symmetry.space_group_name_H-M   'P 1'
#
loop_
_entity.id
_entity.type
_entity.pdbx_description
1 polymer ?
#
loop_
_entity_poly.entity_id
_entity_poly.type
_entity_poly.pdbx_seq_one_letter_code
_entity_poly.pdbx_strand_id
1 'polypeptide(L)'
;NRRTTINGLYAAGDVAGGCPQKYVTGAMAEGEIAAEDIVKELNRSDITENAFSQITADEYADKLTDERIKEYNEYLRREDKDTIFSTEELEEAMQKVMDTYAGGIGSHYQFNEKQLKLAKEKIEQIETLSEKANAKDYHELMFVYELKERLTVCQVLIEHLKARKETRLSL
;
A
#
# COMPACT_ATOMS: atom_id res chain seq x y z
N ASN A 1 11.32 11.64 -17.55
CA ASN A 1 10.52 12.55 -16.72
C ASN A 1 9.90 11.88 -15.47
N ARG A 2 9.95 10.57 -15.35
CA ARG A 2 9.44 9.79 -14.18
C ARG A 2 7.95 9.98 -13.84
N ARG A 3 7.12 10.43 -14.79
CA ARG A 3 5.67 10.53 -14.64
C ARG A 3 5.02 9.15 -14.65
N THR A 4 4.02 8.96 -13.84
CA THR A 4 3.10 7.81 -13.94
C THR A 4 1.96 8.12 -14.92
N THR A 5 1.05 7.18 -15.09
CA THR A 5 -0.18 7.40 -15.87
C THR A 5 -1.22 8.26 -15.13
N ILE A 6 -1.01 8.47 -13.84
CA ILE A 6 -1.84 9.34 -13.01
C ILE A 6 -1.26 10.75 -13.04
N ASN A 7 -2.09 11.72 -13.39
CA ASN A 7 -1.66 13.11 -13.48
C ASN A 7 -1.17 13.63 -12.13
N GLY A 8 0.00 14.28 -12.10
CA GLY A 8 0.62 14.81 -10.88
C GLY A 8 1.36 13.78 -10.03
N LEU A 9 1.28 12.48 -10.35
CA LEU A 9 2.00 11.44 -9.63
C LEU A 9 3.28 11.04 -10.36
N TYR A 10 4.37 10.97 -9.61
CA TYR A 10 5.71 10.59 -10.09
C TYR A 10 6.22 9.36 -9.36
N ALA A 11 7.10 8.61 -9.99
CA ALA A 11 7.78 7.46 -9.40
C ALA A 11 9.28 7.55 -9.70
N ALA A 12 10.10 7.41 -8.66
CA ALA A 12 11.56 7.45 -8.75
C ALA A 12 12.20 6.40 -7.85
N GLY A 13 13.40 5.94 -8.21
CA GLY A 13 14.11 4.91 -7.46
C GLY A 13 13.54 3.51 -7.68
N ASP A 14 13.60 2.68 -6.65
CA ASP A 14 13.23 1.26 -6.73
C ASP A 14 11.77 1.02 -7.13
N VAL A 15 10.87 1.94 -6.81
CA VAL A 15 9.47 1.90 -7.21
C VAL A 15 9.27 2.16 -8.72
N ALA A 16 10.23 2.78 -9.36
CA ALA A 16 10.21 3.02 -10.81
C ALA A 16 10.74 1.80 -11.56
N GLY A 17 9.88 1.12 -12.32
CA GLY A 17 10.19 -0.15 -12.98
C GLY A 17 11.33 -0.10 -14.02
N GLY A 18 11.82 1.06 -14.41
CA GLY A 18 12.89 1.26 -15.39
C GLY A 18 14.22 1.73 -14.80
N CYS A 19 14.39 1.71 -13.49
CA CYS A 19 15.63 2.12 -12.84
C CYS A 19 16.75 1.09 -13.09
N PRO A 20 17.83 1.44 -13.84
CA PRO A 20 18.89 0.49 -14.17
C PRO A 20 19.81 0.19 -12.97
N GLN A 21 19.84 1.06 -11.98
CA GLN A 21 20.62 0.91 -10.76
C GLN A 21 19.73 1.10 -9.54
N LYS A 22 19.45 -0.01 -8.86
CA LYS A 22 18.63 -0.03 -7.65
C LYS A 22 19.47 0.25 -6.39
N TYR A 23 20.17 1.38 -6.37
CA TYR A 23 20.99 1.85 -5.25
C TYR A 23 20.71 3.33 -5.01
N VAL A 24 21.23 3.83 -3.88
CA VAL A 24 21.05 5.22 -3.46
C VAL A 24 21.38 6.23 -4.58
N THR A 25 22.46 6.02 -5.31
CA THR A 25 22.87 6.89 -6.43
C THR A 25 21.84 6.92 -7.56
N GLY A 26 21.29 5.76 -7.93
CA GLY A 26 20.22 5.67 -8.94
C GLY A 26 18.92 6.31 -8.46
N ALA A 27 18.55 6.09 -7.22
CA ALA A 27 17.35 6.68 -6.63
C ALA A 27 17.46 8.21 -6.54
N MET A 28 18.62 8.76 -6.17
CA MET A 28 18.87 10.20 -6.14
C MET A 28 18.80 10.82 -7.54
N ALA A 29 19.46 10.22 -8.52
CA ALA A 29 19.43 10.70 -9.91
C ALA A 29 18.00 10.71 -10.49
N GLU A 30 17.21 9.68 -10.20
CA GLU A 30 15.82 9.62 -10.64
C GLU A 30 14.92 10.61 -9.89
N GLY A 31 15.20 10.85 -8.61
CA GLY A 31 14.54 11.89 -7.81
C GLY A 31 14.80 13.29 -8.38
N GLU A 32 16.03 13.58 -8.80
CA GLU A 32 16.41 14.83 -9.47
C GLU A 32 15.66 14.99 -10.80
N ILE A 33 15.62 13.96 -11.64
CA ILE A 33 14.87 13.97 -12.91
C ILE A 33 13.36 14.21 -12.66
N ALA A 34 12.79 13.60 -11.63
CA ALA A 34 11.40 13.82 -11.26
C ALA A 34 11.18 15.27 -10.81
N ALA A 35 12.02 15.79 -9.92
CA ALA A 35 11.93 17.15 -9.41
C ALA A 35 12.05 18.21 -10.53
N GLU A 36 12.98 18.05 -11.46
CA GLU A 36 13.11 18.94 -12.62
C GLU A 36 11.84 18.95 -13.50
N ASP A 37 11.22 17.80 -13.70
CA ASP A 37 10.01 17.70 -14.51
C ASP A 37 8.80 18.30 -13.77
N ILE A 38 8.71 18.13 -12.45
CA ILE A 38 7.70 18.76 -11.60
C ILE A 38 7.81 20.30 -11.70
N VAL A 39 9.01 20.84 -11.54
CA VAL A 39 9.23 22.30 -11.63
C VAL A 39 8.84 22.83 -13.01
N LYS A 40 9.19 22.10 -14.08
CA LYS A 40 8.80 22.48 -15.45
C LYS A 40 7.29 22.47 -15.63
N GLU A 41 6.59 21.50 -15.02
CA GLU A 41 5.14 21.40 -15.12
C GLU A 41 4.45 22.50 -14.33
N LEU A 42 4.89 22.77 -13.10
CA LEU A 42 4.39 23.85 -12.27
C LEU A 42 4.56 25.23 -12.94
N ASN A 43 5.67 25.45 -13.65
CA ASN A 43 5.91 26.69 -14.38
C ASN A 43 5.10 26.79 -15.70
N ARG A 44 4.59 25.69 -16.23
CA ARG A 44 3.75 25.66 -17.44
C ARG A 44 2.28 25.74 -17.14
N SER A 45 1.88 25.23 -16.01
CA SER A 45 0.49 25.28 -15.58
C SER A 45 0.24 26.70 -15.15
N ASP A 46 -0.73 27.39 -15.74
CA ASP A 46 -1.48 28.44 -15.10
C ASP A 46 -2.26 27.78 -13.94
N ILE A 47 -1.52 27.30 -12.94
CA ILE A 47 -2.09 26.89 -11.67
C ILE A 47 -2.56 28.20 -11.07
N THR A 48 -3.79 28.55 -11.45
CA THR A 48 -4.48 29.63 -10.79
C THR A 48 -4.50 29.31 -9.30
N GLU A 49 -4.09 30.25 -8.48
CA GLU A 49 -4.07 30.18 -7.02
C GLU A 49 -5.35 29.58 -6.39
N ASN A 50 -6.40 29.44 -7.18
CA ASN A 50 -7.72 28.91 -6.79
C ASN A 50 -7.81 27.41 -6.57
N ALA A 51 -6.85 26.59 -6.96
CA ALA A 51 -6.92 25.13 -6.76
C ALA A 51 -6.43 24.70 -5.37
N PHE A 52 -5.60 25.50 -4.72
CA PHE A 52 -5.04 25.21 -3.38
C PHE A 52 -5.52 26.15 -2.29
N SER A 53 -6.37 27.15 -2.59
CA SER A 53 -6.61 28.31 -1.74
C SER A 53 -7.75 28.18 -0.73
N GLN A 54 -8.32 27.01 -0.52
CA GLN A 54 -9.47 26.90 0.41
C GLN A 54 -9.19 26.21 1.74
N ILE A 55 -8.05 25.53 1.86
CA ILE A 55 -7.63 24.92 3.14
C ILE A 55 -6.12 25.15 3.27
N THR A 56 -5.71 25.80 4.34
CA THR A 56 -4.28 25.93 4.66
C THR A 56 -3.71 24.53 4.96
N ALA A 57 -2.40 24.32 4.72
CA ALA A 57 -1.74 23.06 5.04
C ALA A 57 -1.93 22.68 6.52
N ASP A 58 -1.94 23.69 7.40
CA ASP A 58 -2.12 23.49 8.84
C ASP A 58 -3.56 23.04 9.17
N GLU A 59 -4.59 23.71 8.62
CA GLU A 59 -5.99 23.30 8.81
C GLU A 59 -6.27 21.90 8.28
N TYR A 60 -5.63 21.51 7.15
CA TYR A 60 -5.75 20.15 6.62
C TYR A 60 -5.05 19.14 7.50
N ALA A 61 -3.85 19.47 8.01
CA ALA A 61 -3.10 18.62 8.93
C ALA A 61 -3.83 18.43 10.26
N ASP A 62 -4.39 19.50 10.83
CA ASP A 62 -5.17 19.46 12.06
C ASP A 62 -6.40 18.56 11.90
N LYS A 63 -7.18 18.77 10.84
CA LYS A 63 -8.35 17.93 10.54
C LYS A 63 -7.98 16.46 10.38
N LEU A 64 -6.93 16.17 9.63
CA LEU A 64 -6.45 14.79 9.42
C LEU A 64 -6.00 14.16 10.74
N THR A 65 -5.33 14.94 11.59
CA THR A 65 -4.87 14.50 12.91
C THR A 65 -6.04 14.17 13.82
N ASP A 66 -7.06 15.01 13.88
CA ASP A 66 -8.25 14.78 14.70
C ASP A 66 -9.04 13.54 14.25
N GLU A 67 -9.22 13.36 12.94
CA GLU A 67 -9.86 12.16 12.37
C GLU A 67 -9.08 10.89 12.71
N ARG A 68 -7.75 10.93 12.61
CA ARG A 68 -6.87 9.79 12.96
C ARG A 68 -6.89 9.48 14.44
N ILE A 69 -6.83 10.48 15.31
CA ILE A 69 -6.92 10.28 16.77
C ILE A 69 -8.26 9.66 17.15
N LYS A 70 -9.35 10.06 16.50
CA LYS A 70 -10.67 9.49 16.74
C LYS A 70 -10.70 8.00 16.33
N GLU A 71 -10.19 7.69 15.14
CA GLU A 71 -10.08 6.31 14.65
C GLU A 71 -9.22 5.45 15.58
N TYR A 72 -8.06 5.96 16.02
CA TYR A 72 -7.17 5.26 16.95
C TYR A 72 -7.87 4.93 18.28
N ASN A 73 -8.61 5.88 18.82
CA ASN A 73 -9.36 5.67 20.05
C ASN A 73 -10.48 4.64 19.89
N GLU A 74 -11.04 4.44 18.71
CA GLU A 74 -12.00 3.38 18.43
C GLU A 74 -11.35 2.00 18.56
N TYR A 75 -10.15 1.79 18.00
CA TYR A 75 -9.42 0.53 18.14
C TYR A 75 -9.03 0.23 19.59
N LEU A 76 -8.54 1.23 20.33
CA LEU A 76 -8.12 1.10 21.73
C LEU A 76 -9.29 0.82 22.70
N ARG A 77 -10.52 1.14 22.31
CA ARG A 77 -11.71 0.92 23.15
C ARG A 77 -12.40 -0.42 22.90
N ARG A 78 -12.01 -1.15 21.87
CA ARG A 78 -12.62 -2.45 21.57
C ARG A 78 -12.21 -3.47 22.64
N GLU A 79 -13.17 -4.24 23.12
CA GLU A 79 -12.90 -5.29 24.08
C GLU A 79 -12.47 -6.59 23.37
N ASP A 80 -11.63 -7.39 24.02
CA ASP A 80 -11.13 -8.66 23.47
C ASP A 80 -12.24 -9.64 23.05
N LYS A 81 -13.40 -9.57 23.70
CA LYS A 81 -14.56 -10.41 23.35
C LYS A 81 -15.14 -10.16 21.96
N ASP A 82 -14.88 -8.98 21.38
CA ASP A 82 -15.36 -8.61 20.05
C ASP A 82 -14.35 -8.98 18.96
N THR A 83 -13.15 -9.38 19.37
CA THR A 83 -12.05 -9.79 18.50
C THR A 83 -12.03 -11.31 18.36
N ILE A 84 -12.20 -11.80 17.13
CA ILE A 84 -12.20 -13.24 16.85
C ILE A 84 -10.78 -13.77 16.68
N PHE A 85 -9.90 -12.96 16.06
CA PHE A 85 -8.50 -13.28 15.77
C PHE A 85 -7.60 -12.12 16.16
N SER A 86 -6.43 -12.44 16.70
CA SER A 86 -5.39 -11.44 16.94
C SER A 86 -4.82 -10.91 15.61
N THR A 87 -4.18 -9.75 15.66
CA THR A 87 -3.50 -9.17 14.49
C THR A 87 -2.42 -10.10 13.94
N GLU A 88 -1.69 -10.80 14.83
CA GLU A 88 -0.66 -11.77 14.47
C GLU A 88 -1.24 -12.98 13.72
N GLU A 89 -2.35 -13.55 14.20
CA GLU A 89 -3.05 -14.66 13.52
C GLU A 89 -3.54 -14.27 12.12
N LEU A 90 -4.05 -13.04 11.98
CA LEU A 90 -4.48 -12.52 10.67
C LEU A 90 -3.30 -12.28 9.72
N GLU A 91 -2.16 -11.82 10.24
CA GLU A 91 -0.94 -11.65 9.47
C GLU A 91 -0.39 -12.99 8.98
N GLU A 92 -0.32 -14.00 9.86
CA GLU A 92 0.08 -15.36 9.47
C GLU A 92 -0.86 -15.94 8.41
N ALA A 93 -2.17 -15.72 8.55
CA ALA A 93 -3.15 -16.15 7.56
C ALA A 93 -2.92 -15.47 6.20
N MET A 94 -2.66 -14.17 6.20
CA MET A 94 -2.32 -13.40 5.00
C MET A 94 -1.06 -13.95 4.32
N GLN A 95 0.02 -14.15 5.07
CA GLN A 95 1.27 -14.70 4.55
C GLN A 95 1.06 -16.08 3.92
N LYS A 96 0.31 -16.94 4.59
CA LYS A 96 0.00 -18.29 4.11
C LYS A 96 -0.84 -18.28 2.83
N VAL A 97 -1.79 -17.35 2.72
CA VAL A 97 -2.58 -17.18 1.49
C VAL A 97 -1.69 -16.78 0.33
N MET A 98 -0.84 -15.77 0.53
CA MET A 98 0.07 -15.29 -0.52
C MET A 98 1.08 -16.37 -0.92
N ASP A 99 1.67 -17.07 0.05
CA ASP A 99 2.63 -18.13 -0.22
C ASP A 99 2.00 -19.30 -1.01
N THR A 100 0.78 -19.68 -0.67
CA THR A 100 0.12 -20.85 -1.24
C THR A 100 -0.52 -20.57 -2.61
N TYR A 101 -1.11 -19.38 -2.80
CA TYR A 101 -1.98 -19.11 -3.95
C TYR A 101 -1.47 -18.01 -4.87
N ALA A 102 -0.53 -17.17 -4.44
CA ALA A 102 -0.03 -16.05 -5.21
C ALA A 102 1.45 -16.16 -5.62
N GLY A 103 2.00 -17.36 -5.64
CA GLY A 103 3.34 -17.59 -6.13
C GLY A 103 4.44 -17.34 -5.10
N GLY A 104 4.22 -17.71 -3.84
CA GLY A 104 5.24 -17.66 -2.81
C GLY A 104 6.21 -18.84 -2.87
N ILE A 105 7.10 -18.91 -1.89
CA ILE A 105 8.16 -19.92 -1.81
C ILE A 105 7.58 -21.34 -1.75
N GLY A 106 6.53 -21.55 -0.95
CA GLY A 106 5.88 -22.85 -0.79
C GLY A 106 5.22 -23.38 -2.07
N SER A 107 4.84 -22.51 -2.98
CA SER A 107 4.32 -22.86 -4.31
C SER A 107 5.40 -22.87 -5.40
N HIS A 108 6.69 -22.77 -5.04
CA HIS A 108 7.81 -22.67 -5.98
C HIS A 108 7.64 -21.52 -7.00
N TYR A 109 7.08 -20.39 -6.54
CA TYR A 109 6.77 -19.21 -7.35
C TYR A 109 5.77 -19.46 -8.49
N GLN A 110 5.00 -20.55 -8.41
CA GLN A 110 4.02 -20.91 -9.42
C GLN A 110 2.61 -20.49 -8.96
N PHE A 111 1.81 -20.02 -9.91
CA PHE A 111 0.42 -19.66 -9.69
C PHE A 111 -0.38 -19.79 -10.99
N ASN A 112 -1.69 -19.83 -10.88
CA ASN A 112 -2.63 -19.80 -11.99
C ASN A 112 -3.83 -18.91 -11.67
N GLU A 113 -4.66 -18.62 -12.68
CA GLU A 113 -5.80 -17.70 -12.51
C GLU A 113 -6.78 -18.15 -11.43
N LYS A 114 -7.01 -19.46 -11.27
CA LYS A 114 -7.92 -19.99 -10.23
C LYS A 114 -7.35 -19.79 -8.83
N GLN A 115 -6.04 -20.00 -8.67
CA GLN A 115 -5.35 -19.73 -7.41
C GLN A 115 -5.37 -18.23 -7.07
N LEU A 116 -5.08 -17.36 -8.04
CA LEU A 116 -5.13 -15.91 -7.81
C LEU A 116 -6.53 -15.41 -7.44
N LYS A 117 -7.59 -15.99 -8.04
CA LYS A 117 -8.96 -15.69 -7.65
C LYS A 117 -9.22 -16.10 -6.20
N LEU A 118 -8.79 -17.29 -5.81
CA LEU A 118 -8.94 -17.77 -4.45
C LEU A 118 -8.11 -16.94 -3.46
N ALA A 119 -6.87 -16.53 -3.84
CA ALA A 119 -6.05 -15.62 -3.04
C ALA A 119 -6.78 -14.32 -2.76
N LYS A 120 -7.36 -13.69 -3.79
CA LYS A 120 -8.14 -12.46 -3.65
C LYS A 120 -9.29 -12.62 -2.66
N GLU A 121 -10.14 -13.63 -2.86
CA GLU A 121 -11.29 -13.90 -1.99
C GLU A 121 -10.86 -14.09 -0.52
N LYS A 122 -9.74 -14.77 -0.28
CA LYS A 122 -9.21 -14.98 1.07
C LYS A 122 -8.61 -13.72 1.68
N ILE A 123 -7.90 -12.90 0.92
CA ILE A 123 -7.36 -11.62 1.38
C ILE A 123 -8.51 -10.65 1.74
N GLU A 124 -9.57 -10.57 0.94
CA GLU A 124 -10.76 -9.77 1.24
C GLU A 124 -11.46 -10.25 2.53
N GLN A 125 -11.49 -11.57 2.79
CA GLN A 125 -12.00 -12.10 4.06
C GLN A 125 -11.13 -11.68 5.25
N ILE A 126 -9.81 -11.77 5.14
CA ILE A 126 -8.88 -11.35 6.20
C ILE A 126 -9.01 -9.84 6.45
N GLU A 127 -9.15 -9.04 5.39
CA GLU A 127 -9.39 -7.59 5.51
C GLU A 127 -10.68 -7.30 6.31
N THR A 128 -11.77 -7.98 5.99
CA THR A 128 -13.03 -7.85 6.73
C THR A 128 -12.88 -8.24 8.21
N LEU A 129 -12.08 -9.26 8.51
CA LEU A 129 -11.78 -9.66 9.89
C LEU A 129 -10.88 -8.63 10.59
N SER A 130 -9.93 -8.03 9.88
CA SER A 130 -9.02 -7.02 10.43
C SER A 130 -9.73 -5.73 10.86
N GLU A 131 -10.89 -5.43 10.28
CA GLU A 131 -11.72 -4.31 10.72
C GLU A 131 -12.21 -4.45 12.17
N LYS A 132 -12.27 -5.68 12.68
CA LYS A 132 -12.66 -6.00 14.06
C LYS A 132 -11.48 -6.19 15.00
N ALA A 133 -10.26 -5.94 14.53
CA ALA A 133 -9.09 -5.98 15.39
C ALA A 133 -9.22 -4.98 16.53
N ASN A 134 -8.61 -5.29 17.66
CA ASN A 134 -8.42 -4.38 18.78
C ASN A 134 -6.93 -4.12 19.01
N ALA A 135 -6.63 -3.14 19.82
CA ALA A 135 -5.28 -2.86 20.27
C ALA A 135 -5.34 -2.42 21.74
N LYS A 136 -4.47 -2.93 22.58
CA LYS A 136 -4.40 -2.58 24.01
C LYS A 136 -3.67 -1.25 24.22
N ASP A 137 -2.77 -0.93 23.31
CA ASP A 137 -1.98 0.28 23.36
C ASP A 137 -1.58 0.74 21.93
N TYR A 138 -0.87 1.86 21.85
CA TYR A 138 -0.41 2.41 20.58
C TYR A 138 0.62 1.52 19.86
N HIS A 139 1.34 0.66 20.59
CA HIS A 139 2.27 -0.27 19.97
C HIS A 139 1.52 -1.39 19.23
N GLU A 140 0.53 -2.00 19.87
CA GLU A 140 -0.34 -2.97 19.19
C GLU A 140 -1.15 -2.33 18.05
N LEU A 141 -1.59 -1.08 18.22
CA LEU A 141 -2.28 -0.34 17.17
C LEU A 141 -1.42 -0.17 15.91
N MET A 142 -0.11 0.02 16.07
CA MET A 142 0.81 0.07 14.94
C MET A 142 0.74 -1.22 14.11
N PHE A 143 0.70 -2.39 14.73
CA PHE A 143 0.58 -3.67 14.01
C PHE A 143 -0.76 -3.83 13.29
N VAL A 144 -1.86 -3.29 13.84
CA VAL A 144 -3.16 -3.28 13.14
C VAL A 144 -3.06 -2.48 11.84
N TYR A 145 -2.40 -1.32 11.87
CA TYR A 145 -2.21 -0.50 10.66
C TYR A 145 -1.24 -1.14 9.67
N GLU A 146 -0.14 -1.71 10.13
CA GLU A 146 0.78 -2.46 9.28
C GLU A 146 0.08 -3.63 8.57
N LEU A 147 -0.77 -4.37 9.28
CA LEU A 147 -1.56 -5.44 8.67
C LEU A 147 -2.46 -4.91 7.55
N LYS A 148 -3.17 -3.80 7.77
CA LYS A 148 -4.05 -3.18 6.76
C LYS A 148 -3.27 -2.74 5.52
N GLU A 149 -2.11 -2.12 5.70
CA GLU A 149 -1.24 -1.72 4.60
C GLU A 149 -0.73 -2.94 3.82
N ARG A 150 -0.31 -4.00 4.51
CA ARG A 150 0.13 -5.26 3.89
C ARG A 150 -1.00 -5.95 3.13
N LEU A 151 -2.22 -5.96 3.65
CA LEU A 151 -3.41 -6.49 2.94
C LEU A 151 -3.67 -5.71 1.64
N THR A 152 -3.58 -4.39 1.69
CA THR A 152 -3.69 -3.54 0.49
C THR A 152 -2.61 -3.89 -0.55
N VAL A 153 -1.36 -4.05 -0.10
CA VAL A 153 -0.25 -4.45 -0.99
C VAL A 153 -0.51 -5.83 -1.60
N CYS A 154 -1.03 -6.79 -0.82
CA CYS A 154 -1.38 -8.12 -1.31
C CYS A 154 -2.47 -8.05 -2.39
N GLN A 155 -3.51 -7.25 -2.21
CA GLN A 155 -4.57 -7.05 -3.22
C GLN A 155 -3.99 -6.48 -4.52
N VAL A 156 -3.19 -5.42 -4.42
CA VAL A 156 -2.52 -4.81 -5.58
C VAL A 156 -1.62 -5.81 -6.28
N LEU A 157 -0.84 -6.60 -5.54
CA LEU A 157 0.03 -7.64 -6.12
C LEU A 157 -0.78 -8.71 -6.85
N ILE A 158 -1.86 -9.20 -6.26
CA ILE A 158 -2.73 -10.20 -6.91
C ILE A 158 -3.29 -9.65 -8.23
N GLU A 159 -3.77 -8.39 -8.26
CA GLU A 159 -4.29 -7.79 -9.49
C GLU A 159 -3.18 -7.63 -10.55
N HIS A 160 -1.96 -7.27 -10.16
CA HIS A 160 -0.83 -7.24 -11.09
C HIS A 160 -0.47 -8.63 -11.65
N LEU A 161 -0.48 -9.65 -10.79
CA LEU A 161 -0.22 -11.04 -11.23
C LEU A 161 -1.32 -11.54 -12.18
N LYS A 162 -2.59 -11.17 -11.96
CA LYS A 162 -3.70 -11.48 -12.87
C LYS A 162 -3.57 -10.76 -14.22
N ALA A 163 -3.12 -9.51 -14.21
CA ALA A 163 -2.90 -8.74 -15.43
C ALA A 163 -1.74 -9.26 -16.27
N ARG A 164 -0.74 -9.89 -15.63
CA ARG A 164 0.39 -10.52 -16.32
C ARG A 164 -0.03 -11.87 -16.89
N LYS A 165 0.07 -12.00 -18.21
CA LYS A 165 -0.21 -13.26 -18.91
C LYS A 165 0.99 -14.19 -19.04
N GLU A 166 2.13 -13.79 -18.50
CA GLU A 166 3.40 -14.54 -18.57
C GLU A 166 4.12 -14.54 -17.22
N THR A 167 4.78 -15.64 -16.90
CA THR A 167 5.72 -15.72 -15.78
C THR A 167 7.10 -15.39 -16.31
N ARG A 168 7.68 -14.27 -15.86
CA ARG A 168 9.04 -13.83 -16.27
C ARG A 168 10.16 -14.35 -15.37
N LEU A 169 9.87 -15.20 -14.42
CA LEU A 169 10.91 -15.88 -13.70
C LEU A 169 11.38 -17.03 -14.60
N SER A 170 12.46 -16.76 -15.34
CA SER A 170 13.24 -17.85 -15.94
C SER A 170 13.73 -18.73 -14.82
N LEU A 171 13.39 -19.98 -14.89
CA LEU A 171 14.05 -21.04 -14.15
C LEU A 171 15.54 -21.06 -14.46
#